data_793fcaeadcc52032455d0576a6d67cfd
#
_entry.id   793fcaeadcc52032455d0576a6d67cfd
#
_cell.length_a   1.000
_cell.length_b   1.000
_cell.length_c   1.000
_cell.angle_alpha   90.00
_cell.angle_beta   90.00
_cell.angle_gamma   90.00
#
_symmetry.space_group_name_H-M   'P 1'
#
loop_
_entity.id
_entity.type
_entity.pdbx_description
1 polymer ?
#
loop_
_entity_poly.entity_id
_entity_poly.type
_entity_poly.pdbx_seq_one_letter_code
_entity_poly.pdbx_strand_id
1 'polypeptide(L)'
;MSESVSLQPLDQFALNDRLANYGDGIFTTMHVAEGRVGLLSRHVSRLVNDAAALGITVTATAIEDVIRTAMQQQQDGVLKILLGSGQGGRGYTRPEQAAVSLAVSWHAVPALYETWRQQGISLGVSPVTLAHQPLLAGLKHANRLEQVLVKRAMQTMDCDDCVVTDANTTVIEASAANLFWFKHGVWFTPDLSKAGVNGVMRQFILEHTEHVEVGEYHLRNLYDADAVMLTNALMQIVPVHSLVNAHSSETHDYSLAPVKALQQSLAGAYKQECIRA
;
A
#
# COMPACT_ATOMS: atom_id res chain seq x y z
N MET A 1 18.83 29.90 -5.80
CA MET A 1 19.69 28.81 -5.29
C MET A 1 18.75 27.94 -4.45
N SER A 2 18.40 26.76 -4.95
CA SER A 2 17.56 25.82 -4.19
C SER A 2 18.40 25.27 -3.06
N GLU A 3 18.05 25.58 -1.83
CA GLU A 3 18.65 24.93 -0.66
C GLU A 3 18.44 23.42 -0.79
N SER A 4 19.53 22.68 -0.78
CA SER A 4 19.46 21.21 -0.78
C SER A 4 18.85 20.76 0.53
N VAL A 5 17.64 20.22 0.48
CA VAL A 5 17.00 19.60 1.66
C VAL A 5 17.79 18.34 1.99
N SER A 6 18.60 18.39 3.03
CA SER A 6 19.29 17.22 3.56
C SER A 6 18.36 16.50 4.53
N LEU A 7 17.97 15.26 4.21
CA LEU A 7 17.16 14.42 5.07
C LEU A 7 18.08 13.51 5.89
N GLN A 8 17.95 13.58 7.23
CA GLN A 8 18.69 12.70 8.13
C GLN A 8 17.71 11.80 8.91
N PRO A 9 17.91 10.47 8.90
CA PRO A 9 17.09 9.55 9.68
C PRO A 9 17.18 9.84 11.18
N LEU A 10 16.04 9.73 11.84
CA LEU A 10 15.90 9.87 13.30
C LEU A 10 15.70 8.49 13.92
N ASP A 11 16.38 8.22 15.03
CA ASP A 11 16.18 7.01 15.83
C ASP A 11 14.93 7.10 16.72
N GLN A 12 14.47 8.32 16.99
CA GLN A 12 13.30 8.62 17.83
C GLN A 12 12.63 9.92 17.39
N PHE A 13 11.33 10.02 17.61
CA PHE A 13 10.59 11.25 17.42
C PHE A 13 10.57 12.09 18.70
N ALA A 14 10.74 13.40 18.56
CA ALA A 14 10.54 14.32 19.68
C ALA A 14 9.07 14.35 20.12
N LEU A 15 8.79 14.71 21.37
CA LEU A 15 7.42 14.79 21.91
C LEU A 15 6.53 15.75 21.12
N ASN A 16 7.10 16.78 20.53
CA ASN A 16 6.39 17.77 19.71
C ASN A 16 6.47 17.49 18.19
N ASP A 17 6.91 16.28 17.80
CA ASP A 17 6.91 15.88 16.38
C ASP A 17 5.47 15.69 15.89
N ARG A 18 5.18 16.28 14.75
CA ARG A 18 3.82 16.31 14.19
C ARG A 18 3.41 14.96 13.61
N LEU A 19 4.36 14.16 13.11
CA LEU A 19 4.08 12.80 12.66
C LEU A 19 3.60 11.93 13.84
N ALA A 20 4.26 12.05 14.99
CA ALA A 20 3.89 11.31 16.21
C ALA A 20 2.57 11.79 16.82
N ASN A 21 2.32 13.12 16.81
CA ASN A 21 1.12 13.70 17.45
C ASN A 21 -0.13 13.66 16.59
N TYR A 22 0.01 13.80 15.27
CA TYR A 22 -1.13 14.01 14.36
C TYR A 22 -1.14 13.06 13.18
N GLY A 23 -0.10 12.21 13.01
CA GLY A 23 0.09 11.46 11.77
C GLY A 23 0.30 12.37 10.55
N ASP A 24 0.84 13.59 10.77
CA ASP A 24 1.05 14.60 9.76
C ASP A 24 2.27 14.24 8.89
N GLY A 25 2.07 13.26 8.02
CA GLY A 25 3.11 12.69 7.17
C GLY A 25 2.65 11.48 6.38
N ILE A 26 3.60 10.89 5.68
CA ILE A 26 3.41 9.80 4.74
C ILE A 26 4.45 8.70 4.98
N PHE A 27 4.24 7.54 4.35
CA PHE A 27 5.24 6.48 4.40
C PHE A 27 5.24 5.61 3.15
N THR A 28 6.32 4.86 2.97
CA THR A 28 6.37 3.77 2.01
C THR A 28 7.08 2.56 2.62
N THR A 29 6.82 1.37 2.05
CA THR A 29 7.41 0.10 2.50
C THR A 29 7.86 -0.65 1.27
N MET A 30 9.16 -0.90 1.15
CA MET A 30 9.84 -1.45 -0.02
C MET A 30 10.35 -2.85 0.25
N HIS A 31 10.14 -3.76 -0.68
CA HIS A 31 10.80 -5.05 -0.67
C HIS A 31 12.22 -4.90 -1.22
N VAL A 32 13.19 -5.38 -0.48
CA VAL A 32 14.61 -5.39 -0.86
C VAL A 32 15.10 -6.83 -0.88
N ALA A 33 15.69 -7.23 -2.00
CA ALA A 33 16.30 -8.53 -2.16
C ALA A 33 17.58 -8.42 -2.99
N GLU A 34 18.67 -9.04 -2.53
CA GLU A 34 19.98 -9.07 -3.18
C GLU A 34 20.48 -7.64 -3.57
N GLY A 35 20.25 -6.68 -2.69
CA GLY A 35 20.63 -5.27 -2.93
C GLY A 35 19.81 -4.57 -4.01
N ARG A 36 18.64 -5.09 -4.37
CA ARG A 36 17.71 -4.47 -5.32
C ARG A 36 16.40 -4.12 -4.63
N VAL A 37 15.91 -2.93 -4.92
CA VAL A 37 14.60 -2.46 -4.43
C VAL A 37 13.55 -2.68 -5.51
N GLY A 38 12.51 -3.42 -5.18
CA GLY A 38 11.37 -3.61 -6.07
C GLY A 38 10.59 -2.30 -6.26
N LEU A 39 10.29 -1.93 -7.51
CA LEU A 39 9.51 -0.74 -7.88
C LEU A 39 10.11 0.58 -7.33
N LEU A 40 11.45 0.69 -7.25
CA LEU A 40 12.15 1.81 -6.62
C LEU A 40 11.63 3.17 -7.09
N SER A 41 11.57 3.40 -8.41
CA SER A 41 11.16 4.69 -8.97
C SER A 41 9.72 5.07 -8.57
N ARG A 42 8.83 4.08 -8.45
CA ARG A 42 7.44 4.29 -8.01
C ARG A 42 7.38 4.65 -6.52
N HIS A 43 8.24 4.06 -5.70
CA HIS A 43 8.33 4.39 -4.28
C HIS A 43 8.87 5.81 -4.06
N VAL A 44 9.89 6.22 -4.82
CA VAL A 44 10.42 7.59 -4.80
C VAL A 44 9.34 8.58 -5.23
N SER A 45 8.69 8.34 -6.38
CA SER A 45 7.61 9.18 -6.89
C SER A 45 6.45 9.30 -5.91
N ARG A 46 6.06 8.19 -5.24
CA ARG A 46 5.06 8.20 -4.17
C ARG A 46 5.45 9.16 -3.05
N LEU A 47 6.66 9.02 -2.50
CA LEU A 47 7.10 9.86 -1.38
C LEU A 47 7.11 11.33 -1.76
N VAL A 48 7.53 11.68 -2.97
CA VAL A 48 7.50 13.05 -3.48
C VAL A 48 6.07 13.57 -3.64
N ASN A 49 5.22 12.80 -4.33
CA ASN A 49 3.87 13.23 -4.69
C ASN A 49 2.95 13.28 -3.46
N ASP A 50 2.98 12.25 -2.60
CA ASP A 50 2.16 12.20 -1.39
C ASP A 50 2.60 13.29 -0.38
N ALA A 51 3.92 13.56 -0.26
CA ALA A 51 4.44 14.66 0.55
C ALA A 51 3.94 16.01 0.01
N ALA A 52 4.05 16.25 -1.29
CA ALA A 52 3.58 17.47 -1.93
C ALA A 52 2.08 17.69 -1.75
N ALA A 53 1.26 16.63 -1.85
CA ALA A 53 -0.18 16.69 -1.60
C ALA A 53 -0.51 17.11 -0.15
N LEU A 54 0.36 16.78 0.81
CA LEU A 54 0.26 17.24 2.19
C LEU A 54 1.00 18.57 2.44
N GLY A 55 1.57 19.21 1.40
CA GLY A 55 2.35 20.44 1.56
C GLY A 55 3.68 20.24 2.30
N ILE A 56 4.28 19.04 2.20
CA ILE A 56 5.61 18.73 2.70
C ILE A 56 6.58 18.73 1.50
N THR A 57 7.64 19.52 1.57
CA THR A 57 8.60 19.63 0.47
C THR A 57 9.75 18.65 0.65
N VAL A 58 9.89 17.72 -0.29
CA VAL A 58 11.03 16.79 -0.41
C VAL A 58 11.41 16.64 -1.87
N THR A 59 12.65 16.26 -2.14
CA THR A 59 13.14 16.03 -3.51
C THR A 59 13.38 14.54 -3.73
N ALA A 60 13.24 14.08 -4.98
CA ALA A 60 13.55 12.69 -5.35
C ALA A 60 15.00 12.33 -4.99
N THR A 61 15.96 13.23 -5.29
CA THR A 61 17.37 13.02 -4.98
C THR A 61 17.62 12.80 -3.48
N ALA A 62 16.99 13.62 -2.62
CA ALA A 62 17.14 13.46 -1.17
C ALA A 62 16.60 12.12 -0.68
N ILE A 63 15.48 11.64 -1.24
CA ILE A 63 14.91 10.33 -0.92
C ILE A 63 15.81 9.20 -1.43
N GLU A 64 16.33 9.31 -2.66
CA GLU A 64 17.25 8.32 -3.23
C GLU A 64 18.54 8.21 -2.40
N ASP A 65 19.09 9.33 -1.91
CA ASP A 65 20.27 9.34 -1.04
C ASP A 65 19.99 8.63 0.30
N VAL A 66 18.80 8.83 0.88
CA VAL A 66 18.37 8.11 2.08
C VAL A 66 18.28 6.59 1.82
N ILE A 67 17.67 6.19 0.72
CA ILE A 67 17.54 4.78 0.34
C ILE A 67 18.93 4.17 0.13
N ARG A 68 19.80 4.85 -0.61
CA ARG A 68 21.19 4.41 -0.85
C ARG A 68 21.97 4.23 0.45
N THR A 69 21.83 5.17 1.37
CA THR A 69 22.47 5.08 2.70
C THR A 69 21.94 3.89 3.51
N ALA A 70 20.63 3.68 3.52
CA ALA A 70 20.02 2.54 4.19
C ALA A 70 20.48 1.20 3.59
N MET A 71 20.61 1.13 2.26
CA MET A 71 21.07 -0.06 1.54
C MET A 71 22.54 -0.42 1.80
N GLN A 72 23.36 0.50 2.29
CA GLN A 72 24.73 0.18 2.72
C GLN A 72 24.74 -0.63 4.03
N GLN A 73 23.70 -0.53 4.83
CA GLN A 73 23.59 -1.22 6.13
C GLN A 73 22.97 -2.62 5.99
N GLN A 74 22.00 -2.78 5.08
CA GLN A 74 21.27 -4.02 4.88
C GLN A 74 20.81 -4.13 3.42
N GLN A 75 20.88 -5.34 2.85
CA GLN A 75 20.58 -5.60 1.43
C GLN A 75 19.40 -6.56 1.21
N ASP A 76 18.79 -7.05 2.27
CA ASP A 76 17.64 -7.96 2.21
C ASP A 76 16.62 -7.63 3.29
N GLY A 77 15.34 -7.63 2.95
CA GLY A 77 14.26 -7.42 3.90
C GLY A 77 13.23 -6.40 3.43
N VAL A 78 12.65 -5.70 4.38
CA VAL A 78 11.65 -4.66 4.18
C VAL A 78 12.19 -3.34 4.68
N LEU A 79 12.44 -2.41 3.76
CA LEU A 79 12.83 -1.04 4.06
C LEU A 79 11.58 -0.17 4.18
N LYS A 80 11.35 0.43 5.33
CA LYS A 80 10.26 1.38 5.58
C LYS A 80 10.81 2.78 5.79
N ILE A 81 10.24 3.75 5.10
CA ILE A 81 10.55 5.17 5.23
C ILE A 81 9.28 5.92 5.63
N LEU A 82 9.36 6.71 6.71
CA LEU A 82 8.33 7.64 7.14
C LEU A 82 8.86 9.07 6.98
N LEU A 83 8.03 9.95 6.44
CA LEU A 83 8.28 11.38 6.30
C LEU A 83 7.18 12.15 7.02
N GLY A 84 7.57 13.03 7.94
CA GLY A 84 6.67 13.90 8.67
C GLY A 84 6.90 15.37 8.39
N SER A 85 5.93 16.21 8.71
CA SER A 85 5.99 17.67 8.52
C SER A 85 6.89 18.39 9.53
N GLY A 86 7.66 17.66 10.35
CA GLY A 86 8.60 18.21 11.32
C GLY A 86 7.99 18.45 12.70
N GLN A 87 8.68 19.26 13.49
CA GLN A 87 8.38 19.48 14.89
C GLN A 87 7.72 20.85 15.12
N GLY A 88 6.91 20.96 16.19
CA GLY A 88 6.39 22.22 16.68
C GLY A 88 5.09 22.65 16.02
N GLY A 89 4.83 23.95 16.09
CA GLY A 89 3.54 24.55 15.73
C GLY A 89 2.58 24.57 16.91
N ARG A 90 1.46 25.28 16.74
CA ARG A 90 0.39 25.36 17.74
C ARG A 90 -0.86 24.65 17.23
N GLY A 91 -1.25 23.58 17.93
CA GLY A 91 -2.36 22.75 17.49
C GLY A 91 -2.08 22.17 16.10
N TYR A 92 -2.99 22.36 15.17
CA TYR A 92 -2.87 21.83 13.81
C TYR A 92 -2.06 22.72 12.85
N THR A 93 -1.73 23.95 13.23
CA THR A 93 -0.94 24.86 12.41
C THR A 93 0.52 24.44 12.40
N ARG A 94 1.09 24.25 11.23
CA ARG A 94 2.53 23.98 11.06
C ARG A 94 3.34 25.25 11.30
N PRO A 95 4.59 25.17 11.82
CA PRO A 95 5.50 26.30 11.85
C PRO A 95 5.90 26.68 10.42
N GLU A 96 6.23 27.96 10.20
CA GLU A 96 6.64 28.48 8.87
C GLU A 96 7.87 27.77 8.30
N GLN A 97 8.78 27.39 9.19
CA GLN A 97 10.02 26.69 8.83
C GLN A 97 10.14 25.45 9.74
N ALA A 98 9.77 24.29 9.21
CA ALA A 98 9.98 23.01 9.87
C ALA A 98 10.87 22.11 9.02
N ALA A 99 11.89 21.55 9.64
CA ALA A 99 12.66 20.48 9.01
C ALA A 99 11.79 19.22 8.92
N VAL A 100 11.83 18.56 7.76
CA VAL A 100 11.11 17.31 7.55
C VAL A 100 11.63 16.24 8.51
N SER A 101 10.73 15.60 9.27
CA SER A 101 11.08 14.43 10.07
C SER A 101 11.21 13.21 9.17
N LEU A 102 12.28 12.44 9.33
CA LEU A 102 12.52 11.22 8.57
C LEU A 102 12.85 10.07 9.53
N ALA A 103 12.12 8.96 9.40
CA ALA A 103 12.48 7.73 10.06
C ALA A 103 12.65 6.61 9.03
N VAL A 104 13.73 5.84 9.19
CA VAL A 104 14.07 4.69 8.37
C VAL A 104 14.14 3.45 9.26
N SER A 105 13.49 2.38 8.87
CA SER A 105 13.53 1.13 9.63
C SER A 105 13.56 -0.09 8.71
N TRP A 106 14.20 -1.15 9.19
CA TRP A 106 14.26 -2.45 8.54
C TRP A 106 13.42 -3.48 9.27
N HIS A 107 12.74 -4.34 8.51
CA HIS A 107 11.92 -5.42 9.04
C HIS A 107 12.15 -6.69 8.21
N ALA A 108 11.83 -7.85 8.79
CA ALA A 108 11.82 -9.11 8.06
C ALA A 108 10.66 -9.15 7.05
N VAL A 109 10.88 -9.80 5.91
CA VAL A 109 9.79 -10.14 4.98
C VAL A 109 8.90 -11.20 5.67
N PRO A 110 7.57 -11.01 5.72
CA PRO A 110 6.68 -12.03 6.30
C PRO A 110 6.80 -13.37 5.57
N ALA A 111 7.11 -14.43 6.31
CA ALA A 111 7.37 -15.76 5.75
C ALA A 111 6.18 -16.35 4.97
N LEU A 112 4.95 -15.97 5.36
CA LEU A 112 3.71 -16.44 4.72
C LEU A 112 3.52 -15.93 3.29
N TYR A 113 4.17 -14.85 2.87
CA TYR A 113 3.93 -14.24 1.55
C TYR A 113 4.30 -15.17 0.40
N GLU A 114 5.33 -16.00 0.55
CA GLU A 114 5.69 -16.97 -0.48
C GLU A 114 4.59 -18.04 -0.63
N THR A 115 4.13 -18.60 0.48
CA THR A 115 3.02 -19.56 0.50
C THR A 115 1.75 -18.95 -0.09
N TRP A 116 1.41 -17.72 0.30
CA TRP A 116 0.25 -17.00 -0.22
C TRP A 116 0.29 -16.79 -1.73
N ARG A 117 1.46 -16.44 -2.28
CA ARG A 117 1.62 -16.30 -3.75
C ARG A 117 1.37 -17.61 -4.51
N GLN A 118 1.73 -18.74 -3.90
CA GLN A 118 1.62 -20.05 -4.53
C GLN A 118 0.25 -20.68 -4.33
N GLN A 119 -0.29 -20.65 -3.13
CA GLN A 119 -1.49 -21.37 -2.72
C GLN A 119 -2.75 -20.51 -2.72
N GLY A 120 -2.60 -19.21 -2.65
CA GLY A 120 -3.71 -18.29 -2.47
C GLY A 120 -4.09 -18.13 -1.00
N ILE A 121 -5.08 -17.27 -0.78
CA ILE A 121 -5.61 -16.92 0.55
C ILE A 121 -7.13 -16.92 0.56
N SER A 122 -7.68 -17.00 1.77
CA SER A 122 -9.10 -16.78 2.04
C SER A 122 -9.37 -15.31 2.37
N LEU A 123 -10.52 -14.79 1.96
CA LEU A 123 -11.00 -13.46 2.35
C LEU A 123 -12.28 -13.54 3.16
N GLY A 124 -12.40 -12.64 4.12
CA GLY A 124 -13.65 -12.24 4.72
C GLY A 124 -14.11 -10.87 4.25
N VAL A 125 -15.14 -10.32 4.86
CA VAL A 125 -15.57 -8.93 4.67
C VAL A 125 -15.46 -8.19 6.01
N SER A 126 -14.71 -7.09 6.01
CA SER A 126 -14.51 -6.28 7.22
C SER A 126 -15.82 -5.66 7.72
N PRO A 127 -16.13 -5.73 9.02
CA PRO A 127 -17.20 -4.95 9.61
C PRO A 127 -16.87 -3.48 9.77
N VAL A 128 -15.58 -3.11 9.61
CA VAL A 128 -15.09 -1.72 9.65
C VAL A 128 -15.02 -1.19 8.24
N THR A 129 -15.65 -0.06 8.00
CA THR A 129 -15.66 0.65 6.72
C THR A 129 -14.66 1.81 6.71
N LEU A 130 -14.21 2.22 5.52
CA LEU A 130 -13.39 3.42 5.34
C LEU A 130 -14.27 4.65 5.10
N ALA A 131 -13.91 5.76 5.74
CA ALA A 131 -14.53 7.05 5.49
C ALA A 131 -14.06 7.65 4.16
N HIS A 132 -14.93 8.40 3.49
CA HIS A 132 -14.56 9.18 2.32
C HIS A 132 -13.80 10.45 2.74
N GLN A 133 -12.58 10.61 2.26
CA GLN A 133 -11.82 11.85 2.38
C GLN A 133 -11.00 12.07 1.09
N PRO A 134 -11.58 12.73 0.07
CA PRO A 134 -10.94 12.89 -1.23
C PRO A 134 -9.55 13.55 -1.20
N LEU A 135 -9.28 14.41 -0.21
CA LEU A 135 -7.96 15.03 -0.06
C LEU A 135 -6.87 14.08 0.45
N LEU A 136 -7.26 12.95 1.07
CA LEU A 136 -6.35 11.92 1.58
C LEU A 136 -6.41 10.63 0.76
N ALA A 137 -7.44 10.49 -0.07
CA ALA A 137 -7.66 9.33 -0.91
C ALA A 137 -6.47 9.11 -1.87
N GLY A 138 -6.07 7.87 -2.01
CA GLY A 138 -4.89 7.48 -2.79
C GLY A 138 -3.55 7.65 -2.07
N LEU A 139 -3.45 8.55 -1.09
CA LEU A 139 -2.20 8.82 -0.36
C LEU A 139 -1.88 7.72 0.65
N LYS A 140 -0.58 7.41 0.78
CA LYS A 140 -0.11 6.52 1.86
C LYS A 140 0.31 7.35 3.09
N HIS A 141 -0.66 8.12 3.61
CA HIS A 141 -0.47 8.96 4.80
C HIS A 141 -0.34 8.13 6.10
N ALA A 142 0.19 8.73 7.15
CA ALA A 142 0.49 8.01 8.42
C ALA A 142 -0.75 7.77 9.31
N ASN A 143 -1.88 8.43 9.06
CA ASN A 143 -3.13 8.20 9.79
C ASN A 143 -3.79 6.89 9.35
N ARG A 144 -3.52 5.79 10.06
CA ARG A 144 -3.96 4.44 9.72
C ARG A 144 -4.80 3.78 10.81
N LEU A 145 -5.53 4.59 11.59
CA LEU A 145 -6.40 4.05 12.64
C LEU A 145 -7.53 3.17 12.07
N GLU A 146 -8.11 3.51 10.93
CA GLU A 146 -9.10 2.66 10.27
C GLU A 146 -8.53 1.28 9.96
N GLN A 147 -7.32 1.20 9.37
CA GLN A 147 -6.65 -0.08 9.09
C GLN A 147 -6.27 -0.83 10.37
N VAL A 148 -5.92 -0.13 11.46
CA VAL A 148 -5.72 -0.75 12.78
C VAL A 148 -7.02 -1.37 13.30
N LEU A 149 -8.16 -0.69 13.16
CA LEU A 149 -9.47 -1.21 13.53
C LEU A 149 -9.88 -2.40 12.65
N VAL A 150 -9.61 -2.35 11.34
CA VAL A 150 -9.81 -3.47 10.42
C VAL A 150 -9.00 -4.70 10.88
N LYS A 151 -7.70 -4.53 11.14
CA LYS A 151 -6.85 -5.64 11.62
C LYS A 151 -7.29 -6.18 12.99
N ARG A 152 -7.79 -5.32 13.88
CA ARG A 152 -8.37 -5.75 15.15
C ARG A 152 -9.64 -6.60 14.94
N ALA A 153 -10.53 -6.18 14.05
CA ALA A 153 -11.73 -6.95 13.72
C ALA A 153 -11.38 -8.32 13.12
N MET A 154 -10.36 -8.39 12.28
CA MET A 154 -9.89 -9.65 11.68
C MET A 154 -9.43 -10.70 12.70
N GLN A 155 -9.05 -10.32 13.94
CA GLN A 155 -8.62 -11.28 14.96
C GLN A 155 -9.70 -12.30 15.36
N THR A 156 -10.97 -12.00 15.07
CA THR A 156 -12.11 -12.88 15.32
C THR A 156 -12.69 -13.50 14.05
N MET A 157 -12.05 -13.27 12.91
CA MET A 157 -12.48 -13.80 11.62
C MET A 157 -11.60 -14.99 11.23
N ASP A 158 -12.20 -16.01 10.65
CA ASP A 158 -11.48 -17.16 10.09
C ASP A 158 -11.13 -16.90 8.61
N CYS A 159 -10.17 -16.01 8.40
CA CYS A 159 -9.69 -15.66 7.07
C CYS A 159 -8.27 -15.06 7.13
N ASP A 160 -7.54 -15.11 6.02
CA ASP A 160 -6.17 -14.58 5.92
C ASP A 160 -6.14 -13.05 5.77
N ASP A 161 -7.09 -12.48 5.03
CA ASP A 161 -7.28 -11.03 4.88
C ASP A 161 -8.78 -10.72 4.71
N CYS A 162 -9.16 -9.47 4.56
CA CYS A 162 -10.56 -9.08 4.38
C CYS A 162 -10.72 -7.96 3.35
N VAL A 163 -11.84 -8.00 2.64
CA VAL A 163 -12.33 -6.89 1.82
C VAL A 163 -12.81 -5.77 2.72
N VAL A 164 -12.40 -4.55 2.42
CA VAL A 164 -12.82 -3.33 3.11
C VAL A 164 -13.65 -2.48 2.16
N THR A 165 -14.83 -2.07 2.61
CA THR A 165 -15.77 -1.24 1.85
C THR A 165 -15.95 0.13 2.50
N ASP A 166 -16.63 1.03 1.80
CA ASP A 166 -17.20 2.23 2.41
C ASP A 166 -18.57 1.94 3.06
N ALA A 167 -19.20 2.98 3.60
CA ALA A 167 -20.54 2.89 4.23
C ALA A 167 -21.67 2.49 3.25
N ASN A 168 -21.44 2.58 1.95
CA ASN A 168 -22.39 2.21 0.89
C ASN A 168 -22.12 0.81 0.31
N THR A 169 -21.26 0.01 0.95
CA THR A 169 -20.81 -1.29 0.45
C THR A 169 -20.01 -1.26 -0.85
N THR A 170 -19.46 -0.08 -1.22
CA THR A 170 -18.54 0.06 -2.33
C THR A 170 -17.18 -0.51 -1.93
N VAL A 171 -16.63 -1.39 -2.73
CA VAL A 171 -15.31 -2.00 -2.48
C VAL A 171 -14.21 -0.96 -2.62
N ILE A 172 -13.31 -0.88 -1.64
CA ILE A 172 -12.19 0.06 -1.64
C ILE A 172 -10.86 -0.70 -1.76
N GLU A 173 -10.52 -1.51 -0.80
CA GLU A 173 -9.23 -2.22 -0.73
C GLU A 173 -9.34 -3.43 0.20
N ALA A 174 -8.23 -4.13 0.48
CA ALA A 174 -8.12 -5.08 1.57
C ALA A 174 -7.45 -4.42 2.78
N SER A 175 -7.24 -5.16 3.87
CA SER A 175 -6.71 -4.59 5.13
C SER A 175 -5.36 -3.86 4.97
N ALA A 176 -4.50 -4.33 4.03
CA ALA A 176 -3.19 -3.74 3.73
C ALA A 176 -2.77 -3.93 2.26
N ALA A 177 -3.73 -4.12 1.36
CA ALA A 177 -3.50 -4.44 -0.04
C ALA A 177 -4.59 -3.86 -0.94
N ASN A 178 -4.25 -3.60 -2.21
CA ASN A 178 -5.26 -3.32 -3.21
C ASN A 178 -5.86 -4.62 -3.73
N LEU A 179 -7.04 -4.52 -4.33
CA LEU A 179 -7.85 -5.62 -4.76
C LEU A 179 -8.13 -5.51 -6.27
N PHE A 180 -8.04 -6.65 -6.97
CA PHE A 180 -8.48 -6.82 -8.35
C PHE A 180 -9.33 -8.08 -8.46
N TRP A 181 -10.23 -8.12 -9.42
CA TRP A 181 -10.94 -9.34 -9.80
C TRP A 181 -11.08 -9.44 -11.31
N PHE A 182 -11.21 -10.67 -11.77
CA PHE A 182 -11.34 -11.00 -13.18
C PHE A 182 -12.75 -11.50 -13.48
N LYS A 183 -13.35 -11.00 -14.55
CA LYS A 183 -14.65 -11.45 -15.04
C LYS A 183 -14.73 -11.30 -16.54
N HIS A 184 -15.14 -12.36 -17.22
CA HIS A 184 -15.37 -12.35 -18.70
C HIS A 184 -14.20 -11.77 -19.52
N GLY A 185 -12.96 -12.07 -19.15
CA GLY A 185 -11.77 -11.60 -19.88
C GLY A 185 -11.26 -10.21 -19.50
N VAL A 186 -11.90 -9.53 -18.54
CA VAL A 186 -11.54 -8.19 -18.08
C VAL A 186 -11.14 -8.21 -16.60
N TRP A 187 -10.10 -7.48 -16.26
CA TRP A 187 -9.73 -7.19 -14.88
C TRP A 187 -10.43 -5.93 -14.39
N PHE A 188 -10.84 -5.92 -13.15
CA PHE A 188 -11.48 -4.80 -12.49
C PHE A 188 -10.73 -4.43 -11.22
N THR A 189 -10.69 -3.15 -10.86
CA THR A 189 -10.14 -2.67 -9.59
C THR A 189 -10.91 -1.43 -9.14
N PRO A 190 -11.07 -1.20 -7.82
CA PRO A 190 -11.76 -0.02 -7.32
C PRO A 190 -11.10 1.29 -7.74
N ASP A 191 -11.94 2.31 -7.99
CA ASP A 191 -11.51 3.71 -8.00
C ASP A 191 -11.19 4.14 -6.56
N LEU A 192 -10.04 4.78 -6.39
CA LEU A 192 -9.52 5.21 -5.10
C LEU A 192 -9.53 6.74 -4.94
N SER A 193 -10.41 7.42 -5.65
CA SER A 193 -10.55 8.89 -5.58
C SER A 193 -11.25 9.38 -4.30
N LYS A 194 -11.93 8.50 -3.58
CA LYS A 194 -12.68 8.83 -2.36
C LYS A 194 -12.05 8.29 -1.07
N ALA A 195 -11.41 7.12 -1.15
CA ALA A 195 -10.79 6.40 -0.02
C ALA A 195 -9.74 5.40 -0.51
N GLY A 196 -8.97 4.81 0.42
CA GLY A 196 -7.97 3.79 0.13
C GLY A 196 -6.60 4.35 -0.26
N VAL A 197 -5.68 3.46 -0.63
CA VAL A 197 -4.30 3.78 -1.01
C VAL A 197 -4.04 3.37 -2.45
N ASN A 198 -3.57 4.28 -3.30
CA ASN A 198 -3.14 3.93 -4.65
C ASN A 198 -1.76 3.24 -4.62
N GLY A 199 -1.75 1.92 -4.41
CA GLY A 199 -0.57 1.10 -4.21
C GLY A 199 0.41 1.13 -5.40
N VAL A 200 1.73 1.14 -5.14
CA VAL A 200 2.75 1.12 -6.21
C VAL A 200 2.66 -0.16 -7.06
N MET A 201 2.32 -1.29 -6.44
CA MET A 201 2.09 -2.53 -7.18
C MET A 201 0.78 -2.47 -7.99
N ARG A 202 -0.27 -1.83 -7.46
CA ARG A 202 -1.49 -1.56 -8.23
C ARG A 202 -1.18 -0.70 -9.47
N GLN A 203 -0.41 0.38 -9.32
CA GLN A 203 0.00 1.22 -10.44
C GLN A 203 0.80 0.43 -11.49
N PHE A 204 1.74 -0.41 -11.03
CA PHE A 204 2.50 -1.29 -11.90
C PHE A 204 1.59 -2.24 -12.70
N ILE A 205 0.62 -2.88 -12.05
CA ILE A 205 -0.32 -3.78 -12.72
C ILE A 205 -1.17 -3.04 -13.75
N LEU A 206 -1.70 -1.85 -13.40
CA LEU A 206 -2.50 -1.02 -14.32
C LEU A 206 -1.73 -0.63 -15.58
N GLU A 207 -0.43 -0.39 -15.47
CA GLU A 207 0.41 0.05 -16.58
C GLU A 207 0.85 -1.10 -17.50
N HIS A 208 0.95 -2.33 -16.96
CA HIS A 208 1.46 -3.50 -17.67
C HIS A 208 0.39 -4.55 -17.99
N THR A 209 -0.87 -4.27 -17.70
CA THR A 209 -1.98 -5.20 -17.97
C THR A 209 -3.00 -4.55 -18.87
N GLU A 210 -3.27 -5.18 -20.00
CA GLU A 210 -4.35 -4.77 -20.90
C GLU A 210 -5.72 -5.10 -20.29
N HIS A 211 -6.77 -4.40 -20.72
CA HIS A 211 -8.16 -4.65 -20.31
C HIS A 211 -8.39 -4.63 -18.80
N VAL A 212 -7.94 -3.55 -18.14
CA VAL A 212 -8.27 -3.27 -16.74
C VAL A 212 -9.24 -2.11 -16.65
N GLU A 213 -10.39 -2.32 -16.03
CA GLU A 213 -11.39 -1.29 -15.75
C GLU A 213 -11.28 -0.81 -14.29
N VAL A 214 -11.18 0.51 -14.12
CA VAL A 214 -11.18 1.19 -12.83
C VAL A 214 -12.54 1.83 -12.63
N GLY A 215 -13.21 1.56 -11.50
CA GLY A 215 -14.55 2.09 -11.25
C GLY A 215 -15.04 1.92 -9.83
N GLU A 216 -16.25 2.39 -9.56
CA GLU A 216 -16.94 2.18 -8.30
C GLU A 216 -17.76 0.88 -8.39
N TYR A 217 -17.50 -0.08 -7.54
CA TYR A 217 -18.09 -1.40 -7.57
C TYR A 217 -18.60 -1.81 -6.19
N HIS A 218 -19.75 -2.45 -6.16
CA HIS A 218 -20.29 -3.01 -4.92
C HIS A 218 -19.70 -4.40 -4.62
N LEU A 219 -19.74 -4.79 -3.36
CA LEU A 219 -19.24 -6.08 -2.87
C LEU A 219 -19.80 -7.27 -3.66
N ARG A 220 -21.03 -7.20 -4.17
CA ARG A 220 -21.65 -8.25 -5.02
C ARG A 220 -20.82 -8.56 -6.28
N ASN A 221 -20.08 -7.59 -6.81
CA ASN A 221 -19.25 -7.81 -8.00
C ASN A 221 -18.12 -8.81 -7.72
N LEU A 222 -17.67 -8.91 -6.46
CA LEU A 222 -16.68 -9.91 -6.06
C LEU A 222 -17.30 -11.31 -6.00
N TYR A 223 -18.53 -11.44 -5.49
CA TYR A 223 -19.20 -12.74 -5.43
C TYR A 223 -19.39 -13.36 -6.81
N ASP A 224 -19.57 -12.55 -7.84
CA ASP A 224 -19.75 -12.98 -9.23
C ASP A 224 -18.43 -13.13 -10.01
N ALA A 225 -17.29 -12.87 -9.40
CA ALA A 225 -15.98 -12.90 -10.07
C ALA A 225 -15.52 -14.31 -10.42
N ASP A 226 -14.76 -14.47 -11.50
CA ASP A 226 -14.12 -15.72 -11.89
C ASP A 226 -12.81 -15.97 -11.13
N ALA A 227 -12.09 -14.89 -10.80
CA ALA A 227 -10.87 -14.89 -10.00
C ALA A 227 -10.72 -13.56 -9.23
N VAL A 228 -10.06 -13.61 -8.08
CA VAL A 228 -9.76 -12.45 -7.24
C VAL A 228 -8.30 -12.48 -6.83
N MET A 229 -7.68 -11.31 -6.70
CA MET A 229 -6.31 -11.18 -6.19
C MET A 229 -6.13 -9.97 -5.30
N LEU A 230 -5.21 -10.07 -4.37
CA LEU A 230 -4.68 -8.96 -3.59
C LEU A 230 -3.28 -8.58 -4.05
N THR A 231 -2.91 -7.32 -3.84
CA THR A 231 -1.57 -6.86 -4.21
C THR A 231 -1.05 -5.75 -3.32
N ASN A 232 0.21 -5.82 -2.96
CA ASN A 232 1.00 -4.73 -2.41
C ASN A 232 2.48 -4.89 -2.76
N ALA A 233 3.32 -3.92 -2.39
CA ALA A 233 4.74 -3.91 -2.73
C ALA A 233 5.57 -5.06 -2.13
N LEU A 234 5.10 -5.69 -1.06
CA LEU A 234 5.81 -6.76 -0.35
C LEU A 234 5.37 -8.16 -0.79
N MET A 235 4.07 -8.40 -0.76
CA MET A 235 3.51 -9.70 -1.16
C MET A 235 3.35 -9.84 -2.67
N GLN A 236 3.53 -8.74 -3.43
CA GLN A 236 3.32 -8.68 -4.88
C GLN A 236 1.87 -9.03 -5.26
N ILE A 237 1.66 -10.03 -6.08
CA ILE A 237 0.34 -10.52 -6.49
C ILE A 237 0.04 -11.81 -5.74
N VAL A 238 -1.06 -11.85 -5.01
CA VAL A 238 -1.52 -13.01 -4.24
C VAL A 238 -2.90 -13.40 -4.73
N PRO A 239 -3.10 -14.63 -5.22
CA PRO A 239 -4.42 -15.10 -5.60
C PRO A 239 -5.30 -15.30 -4.36
N VAL A 240 -6.60 -15.18 -4.55
CA VAL A 240 -7.62 -15.49 -3.54
C VAL A 240 -8.33 -16.77 -3.98
N HIS A 241 -8.43 -17.76 -3.10
CA HIS A 241 -9.14 -19.00 -3.41
C HIS A 241 -10.60 -18.96 -2.95
N SER A 242 -10.94 -18.12 -1.95
CA SER A 242 -12.31 -18.05 -1.45
C SER A 242 -12.63 -16.71 -0.78
N LEU A 243 -13.90 -16.32 -0.81
CA LEU A 243 -14.47 -15.18 -0.07
C LEU A 243 -15.71 -15.63 0.69
N VAL A 244 -15.68 -15.45 2.01
CA VAL A 244 -16.83 -15.73 2.87
C VAL A 244 -17.76 -14.52 2.88
N ASN A 245 -19.04 -14.75 2.57
CA ASN A 245 -20.07 -13.74 2.61
C ASN A 245 -20.37 -13.32 4.05
N ALA A 246 -20.35 -12.00 4.30
CA ALA A 246 -20.53 -11.43 5.63
C ALA A 246 -21.90 -11.74 6.27
N HIS A 247 -22.93 -12.01 5.46
CA HIS A 247 -24.33 -12.11 5.93
C HIS A 247 -24.90 -13.54 5.89
N SER A 248 -24.42 -14.38 4.97
CA SER A 248 -24.99 -15.74 4.76
C SER A 248 -24.06 -16.87 5.18
N SER A 249 -22.81 -16.59 5.57
CA SER A 249 -21.75 -17.59 5.75
C SER A 249 -21.51 -18.46 4.50
N GLU A 250 -22.04 -18.06 3.36
CA GLU A 250 -21.80 -18.70 2.08
C GLU A 250 -20.37 -18.37 1.61
N THR A 251 -19.70 -19.38 1.06
CA THR A 251 -18.34 -19.22 0.53
C THR A 251 -18.39 -19.22 -0.99
N HIS A 252 -17.74 -18.23 -1.58
CA HIS A 252 -17.54 -18.12 -3.02
C HIS A 252 -16.12 -18.54 -3.34
N ASP A 253 -15.96 -19.60 -4.14
CA ASP A 253 -14.66 -20.13 -4.55
C ASP A 253 -14.23 -19.53 -5.87
N TYR A 254 -12.92 -19.24 -6.00
CA TYR A 254 -12.32 -18.57 -7.15
C TYR A 254 -11.26 -19.43 -7.83
N SER A 255 -11.17 -19.30 -9.16
CA SER A 255 -10.08 -19.88 -9.92
C SER A 255 -8.77 -19.14 -9.67
N LEU A 256 -7.70 -19.85 -9.33
CA LEU A 256 -6.36 -19.27 -9.22
C LEU A 256 -5.68 -19.10 -10.59
N ALA A 257 -6.17 -19.76 -11.63
CA ALA A 257 -5.49 -19.83 -12.93
C ALA A 257 -5.31 -18.45 -13.60
N PRO A 258 -6.31 -17.53 -13.64
CA PRO A 258 -6.12 -16.21 -14.24
C PRO A 258 -5.05 -15.38 -13.50
N VAL A 259 -5.02 -15.47 -12.16
CA VAL A 259 -4.03 -14.75 -11.34
C VAL A 259 -2.63 -15.29 -11.57
N LYS A 260 -2.46 -16.63 -11.64
CA LYS A 260 -1.17 -17.27 -11.93
C LYS A 260 -0.65 -16.92 -13.33
N ALA A 261 -1.53 -16.84 -14.31
CA ALA A 261 -1.18 -16.39 -15.65
C ALA A 261 -0.70 -14.92 -15.64
N LEU A 262 -1.38 -14.07 -14.90
CA LEU A 262 -0.96 -12.66 -14.73
C LEU A 262 0.38 -12.54 -13.99
N GLN A 263 0.59 -13.30 -12.91
CA GLN A 263 1.89 -13.34 -12.21
C GLN A 263 3.04 -13.67 -13.18
N GLN A 264 2.85 -14.69 -14.05
CA GLN A 264 3.84 -15.11 -15.01
C GLN A 264 4.09 -14.04 -16.09
N SER A 265 3.05 -13.43 -16.63
CA SER A 265 3.16 -12.41 -17.67
C SER A 265 3.90 -11.16 -17.17
N LEU A 266 3.69 -10.76 -15.91
CA LEU A 266 4.28 -9.57 -15.32
C LEU A 266 5.66 -9.77 -14.70
N ALA A 267 6.11 -11.02 -14.52
CA ALA A 267 7.38 -11.34 -13.84
C ALA A 267 8.60 -10.67 -14.49
N GLY A 268 8.65 -10.63 -15.83
CA GLY A 268 9.74 -10.00 -16.60
C GLY A 268 9.79 -8.49 -16.39
N ALA A 269 8.66 -7.80 -16.51
CA ALA A 269 8.54 -6.37 -16.30
C ALA A 269 8.84 -5.99 -14.84
N TYR A 270 8.31 -6.73 -13.87
CA TYR A 270 8.60 -6.51 -12.45
C TYR A 270 10.11 -6.60 -12.15
N LYS A 271 10.79 -7.61 -12.72
CA LYS A 271 12.24 -7.78 -12.54
C LYS A 271 13.04 -6.60 -13.09
N GLN A 272 12.58 -5.97 -14.18
CA GLN A 272 13.21 -4.77 -14.75
C GLN A 272 13.07 -3.56 -13.83
N GLU A 273 11.98 -3.44 -13.09
CA GLU A 273 11.76 -2.37 -12.10
C GLU A 273 12.38 -2.68 -10.70
N CYS A 274 13.06 -3.82 -10.54
CA CYS A 274 13.89 -4.11 -9.37
C CYS A 274 15.30 -3.55 -9.59
N ILE A 275 15.59 -2.38 -9.03
CA ILE A 275 16.79 -1.58 -9.33
C ILE A 275 17.73 -1.54 -8.11
N ARG A 276 19.03 -1.53 -8.34
CA ARG A 276 20.01 -1.19 -7.30
C ARG A 276 19.93 0.30 -6.99
N ALA A 277 19.84 0.64 -5.70
CA ALA A 277 19.81 2.02 -5.23
C ALA A 277 21.19 2.64 -5.10
#